data_179919b1947c4fe02796fa90f3be5cef
#
_entry.id   179919b1947c4fe02796fa90f3be5cef
#
_cell.length_a   1.000
_cell.length_b   1.000
_cell.length_c   1.000
_cell.angle_alpha   90.00
_cell.angle_beta   90.00
_cell.angle_gamma   90.00
#
_symmetry.space_group_name_H-M   'P 1'
#
loop_
_entity.id
_entity.type
_entity.pdbx_description
1 polymer ?
#
loop_
_entity_poly.entity_id
_entity_poly.type
_entity_poly.pdbx_seq_one_letter_code
_entity_poly.pdbx_strand_id
1 'polypeptide(L)'
;MEIANLVRPNIRKLVPYSSARSEFKGKAEVFLDANENPFETGLNRYPDPLQWKLKAAISQLKGVPAEQIFLGNGSDEAIDLVVRIFCEPRQDHILILPPTYGMYQVSADIADVGVRSVSLTPNFQPDV
;
A
#
# COMPACT_ATOMS: atom_id res chain seq x y z
N MET A 1 -6.94 -18.94 -7.34
CA MET A 1 -6.70 -17.79 -8.28
C MET A 1 -5.48 -17.05 -7.74
N GLU A 2 -4.46 -16.84 -8.56
CA GLU A 2 -3.26 -16.10 -8.13
C GLU A 2 -3.56 -14.59 -8.11
N ILE A 3 -3.16 -13.92 -7.02
CA ILE A 3 -3.35 -12.46 -6.84
C ILE A 3 -2.75 -11.66 -8.00
N ALA A 4 -1.61 -12.11 -8.54
CA ALA A 4 -0.98 -11.46 -9.68
C ALA A 4 -1.90 -11.33 -10.91
N ASN A 5 -2.88 -12.20 -11.07
CA ASN A 5 -3.84 -12.14 -12.17
C ASN A 5 -4.96 -11.13 -11.95
N LEU A 6 -5.13 -10.64 -10.72
CA LEU A 6 -6.08 -9.57 -10.37
C LEU A 6 -5.49 -8.17 -10.58
N VAL A 7 -4.16 -8.07 -10.64
CA VAL A 7 -3.48 -6.77 -10.80
C VAL A 7 -3.71 -6.24 -12.19
N ARG A 8 -4.08 -4.96 -12.28
CA ARG A 8 -4.28 -4.24 -13.56
C ARG A 8 -3.05 -4.40 -14.47
N PRO A 9 -3.23 -4.56 -15.79
CA PRO A 9 -2.12 -4.84 -16.71
C PRO A 9 -1.02 -3.77 -16.72
N ASN A 10 -1.38 -2.49 -16.57
CA ASN A 10 -0.43 -1.39 -16.51
C ASN A 10 0.38 -1.42 -15.21
N ILE A 11 -0.26 -1.75 -14.08
CA ILE A 11 0.42 -1.87 -12.78
C ILE A 11 1.37 -3.07 -12.77
N ARG A 12 0.96 -4.20 -13.35
CA ARG A 12 1.80 -5.41 -13.45
C ARG A 12 3.11 -5.16 -14.22
N LYS A 13 3.11 -4.20 -15.14
CA LYS A 13 4.27 -3.84 -15.96
C LYS A 13 5.18 -2.80 -15.30
N LEU A 14 4.78 -2.23 -14.17
CA LEU A 14 5.59 -1.22 -13.49
C LEU A 14 6.89 -1.83 -12.98
N VAL A 15 7.96 -1.12 -13.27
CA VAL A 15 9.26 -1.38 -12.65
C VAL A 15 9.36 -0.45 -11.44
N PRO A 16 9.50 -0.98 -10.23
CA PRO A 16 9.66 -0.15 -9.03
C PRO A 16 10.87 0.77 -9.16
N TYR A 17 10.73 1.99 -8.66
CA TYR A 17 11.89 2.88 -8.55
C TYR A 17 12.92 2.26 -7.61
N SER A 18 14.17 2.20 -8.07
CA SER A 18 15.31 1.80 -7.26
C SER A 18 16.24 3.00 -7.06
N SER A 19 16.65 3.23 -5.83
CA SER A 19 17.65 4.27 -5.52
C SER A 19 19.05 3.66 -5.45
N ALA A 20 20.07 4.46 -5.71
CA ALA A 20 21.45 4.02 -5.56
C ALA A 20 21.73 3.43 -4.17
N ARG A 21 21.10 3.99 -3.12
CA ARG A 21 21.18 3.48 -1.74
C ARG A 21 20.56 2.09 -1.60
N SER A 22 19.44 1.81 -2.24
CA SER A 22 18.78 0.49 -2.16
C SER A 22 19.53 -0.59 -2.94
N GLU A 23 20.31 -0.22 -3.93
CA GLU A 23 21.17 -1.14 -4.71
C GLU A 23 22.51 -1.43 -4.04
N PHE A 24 22.98 -0.52 -3.18
CA PHE A 24 24.24 -0.68 -2.48
C PHE A 24 24.13 -1.69 -1.34
N LYS A 25 24.90 -2.77 -1.47
CA LYS A 25 25.00 -3.82 -0.43
C LYS A 25 26.41 -3.76 0.17
N GLY A 26 26.57 -3.06 1.27
CA GLY A 26 27.85 -2.94 1.93
C GLY A 26 27.87 -1.89 3.03
N LYS A 27 29.09 -1.61 3.52
CA LYS A 27 29.34 -0.51 4.47
C LYS A 27 30.18 0.52 3.76
N ALA A 28 29.84 1.79 3.90
CA ALA A 28 30.63 2.91 3.45
C ALA A 28 30.72 3.94 4.59
N GLU A 29 31.85 4.62 4.67
CA GLU A 29 32.04 5.73 5.63
C GLU A 29 31.47 7.04 5.08
N VAL A 30 31.45 7.18 3.75
CA VAL A 30 30.97 8.37 3.05
C VAL A 30 29.93 7.95 2.03
N PHE A 31 28.77 8.62 2.06
CA PHE A 31 27.68 8.44 1.11
C PHE A 31 27.49 9.72 0.32
N LEU A 32 27.56 9.64 -1.02
CA LEU A 32 27.39 10.74 -1.97
C LEU A 32 26.28 10.43 -2.99
N ASP A 33 25.41 9.51 -2.65
CA ASP A 33 24.38 8.95 -3.51
C ASP A 33 23.04 9.67 -3.43
N ALA A 34 22.89 10.58 -2.46
CA ALA A 34 21.66 11.31 -2.21
C ALA A 34 21.92 12.73 -1.69
N ASN A 35 20.96 13.62 -1.88
CA ASN A 35 21.02 15.00 -1.38
C ASN A 35 20.63 15.04 0.11
N GLU A 36 21.50 14.52 0.96
CA GLU A 36 21.31 14.49 2.41
C GLU A 36 22.03 15.65 3.10
N ASN A 37 21.52 16.06 4.25
CA ASN A 37 22.19 17.06 5.08
C ASN A 37 23.53 16.48 5.61
N PRO A 38 24.68 17.12 5.36
CA PRO A 38 25.99 16.61 5.81
C PRO A 38 26.21 16.70 7.32
N PHE A 39 25.41 17.52 8.02
CA PHE A 39 25.53 17.69 9.46
C PHE A 39 24.78 16.62 10.21
N GLU A 40 25.45 15.92 11.13
CA GLU A 40 24.82 14.89 11.95
C GLU A 40 23.82 15.48 12.94
N THR A 41 22.54 15.22 12.69
CA THR A 41 21.42 15.67 13.52
C THR A 41 20.61 14.50 14.09
N GLY A 42 20.96 13.27 13.73
CA GLY A 42 20.17 12.08 14.02
C GLY A 42 18.96 11.91 13.08
N LEU A 43 18.64 12.91 12.25
CA LEU A 43 17.54 12.91 11.31
C LEU A 43 17.98 13.36 9.91
N ASN A 44 19.29 13.38 9.65
CA ASN A 44 19.89 13.92 8.44
C ASN A 44 19.93 12.91 7.27
N ARG A 45 19.61 11.65 7.52
CA ARG A 45 19.59 10.60 6.51
C ARG A 45 18.19 10.31 6.02
N TYR A 46 18.03 10.00 4.73
CA TYR A 46 16.77 9.50 4.22
C TYR A 46 16.39 8.18 4.90
N PRO A 47 15.13 8.01 5.25
CA PRO A 47 14.67 6.76 5.83
C PRO A 47 14.74 5.61 4.81
N ASP A 48 14.76 4.38 5.31
CA ASP A 48 14.58 3.19 4.49
C ASP A 48 13.18 3.22 3.85
N PRO A 49 13.05 3.33 2.52
CA PRO A 49 11.76 3.42 1.86
C PRO A 49 10.93 2.14 1.98
N LEU A 50 11.57 1.01 2.27
CA LEU A 50 10.90 -0.28 2.47
C LEU A 50 10.61 -0.60 3.93
N GLN A 51 11.15 0.19 4.87
CA GLN A 51 10.87 0.12 6.31
C GLN A 51 11.13 -1.26 6.93
N TRP A 52 12.14 -1.96 6.45
CA TRP A 52 12.43 -3.35 6.84
C TRP A 52 12.58 -3.55 8.34
N LYS A 53 13.25 -2.63 9.03
CA LYS A 53 13.41 -2.71 10.48
C LYS A 53 12.08 -2.70 11.23
N LEU A 54 11.15 -1.82 10.82
CA LEU A 54 9.82 -1.73 11.41
C LEU A 54 8.96 -2.94 11.02
N LYS A 55 9.00 -3.34 9.76
CA LYS A 55 8.29 -4.54 9.28
C LYS A 55 8.74 -5.81 10.01
N ALA A 56 10.04 -5.96 10.29
CA ALA A 56 10.55 -7.07 11.06
C ALA A 56 9.97 -7.12 12.49
N ALA A 57 9.89 -5.98 13.17
CA ALA A 57 9.28 -5.91 14.50
C ALA A 57 7.77 -6.24 14.46
N ILE A 58 7.05 -5.73 13.47
CA ILE A 58 5.62 -6.03 13.30
C ILE A 58 5.40 -7.51 12.92
N SER A 59 6.27 -8.06 12.08
CA SER A 59 6.26 -9.47 11.70
C SER A 59 6.32 -10.37 12.93
N GLN A 60 7.24 -10.09 13.85
CA GLN A 60 7.34 -10.83 15.11
C GLN A 60 6.08 -10.69 15.97
N LEU A 61 5.51 -9.49 16.05
CA LEU A 61 4.32 -9.23 16.84
C LEU A 61 3.06 -9.90 16.27
N LYS A 62 2.92 -9.90 14.94
CA LYS A 62 1.71 -10.36 14.24
C LYS A 62 1.79 -11.79 13.71
N GLY A 63 2.98 -12.41 13.69
CA GLY A 63 3.18 -13.75 13.17
C GLY A 63 3.00 -13.86 11.64
N VAL A 64 3.22 -12.77 10.90
CA VAL A 64 3.13 -12.73 9.44
C VAL A 64 4.49 -12.35 8.84
N PRO A 65 4.87 -12.87 7.65
CA PRO A 65 6.12 -12.50 6.99
C PRO A 65 6.23 -11.00 6.73
N ALA A 66 7.42 -10.43 6.88
CA ALA A 66 7.67 -9.00 6.70
C ALA A 66 7.30 -8.53 5.27
N GLU A 67 7.46 -9.39 4.28
CA GLU A 67 7.12 -9.16 2.86
C GLU A 67 5.61 -9.02 2.63
N GLN A 68 4.78 -9.51 3.56
CA GLN A 68 3.32 -9.40 3.51
C GLN A 68 2.80 -8.19 4.29
N ILE A 69 3.69 -7.33 4.78
CA ILE A 69 3.35 -6.13 5.55
C ILE A 69 3.52 -4.90 4.68
N PHE A 70 2.45 -4.16 4.49
CA PHE A 70 2.47 -2.80 3.98
C PHE A 70 2.29 -1.82 5.14
N LEU A 71 3.07 -0.75 5.15
CA LEU A 71 2.98 0.33 6.13
C LEU A 71 2.67 1.63 5.41
N GLY A 72 1.52 2.20 5.71
CA GLY A 72 1.02 3.43 5.09
C GLY A 72 0.60 4.47 6.14
N ASN A 73 0.18 5.63 5.67
CA ASN A 73 -0.33 6.72 6.50
C ASN A 73 -1.83 6.50 6.78
N GLY A 74 -2.11 5.61 7.73
CA GLY A 74 -3.46 5.17 8.04
C GLY A 74 -4.02 4.16 7.04
N SER A 75 -5.27 3.75 7.26
CA SER A 75 -5.98 2.81 6.39
C SER A 75 -6.36 3.40 5.03
N ASP A 76 -6.51 4.72 4.95
CA ASP A 76 -6.98 5.40 3.75
C ASP A 76 -6.00 5.24 2.59
N GLU A 77 -4.69 5.33 2.86
CA GLU A 77 -3.66 5.07 1.86
C GLU A 77 -3.72 3.62 1.36
N ALA A 78 -3.94 2.66 2.26
CA ALA A 78 -4.08 1.26 1.88
C ALA A 78 -5.34 1.01 1.03
N ILE A 79 -6.48 1.62 1.39
CA ILE A 79 -7.73 1.53 0.64
C ILE A 79 -7.56 2.10 -0.77
N ASP A 80 -6.99 3.32 -0.88
CA ASP A 80 -6.74 3.97 -2.17
C ASP A 80 -5.83 3.12 -3.06
N LEU A 81 -4.73 2.60 -2.51
CA LEU A 81 -3.82 1.73 -3.25
C LEU A 81 -4.47 0.44 -3.74
N VAL A 82 -5.29 -0.22 -2.92
CA VAL A 82 -6.01 -1.43 -3.33
C VAL A 82 -6.92 -1.14 -4.51
N VAL A 83 -7.70 -0.06 -4.45
CA VAL A 83 -8.56 0.33 -5.58
C VAL A 83 -7.73 0.59 -6.84
N ARG A 84 -6.64 1.35 -6.74
CA ARG A 84 -5.77 1.69 -7.89
C ARG A 84 -5.04 0.48 -8.48
N ILE A 85 -4.69 -0.49 -7.67
CA ILE A 85 -3.94 -1.68 -8.13
C ILE A 85 -4.84 -2.69 -8.83
N PHE A 86 -6.05 -2.87 -8.34
CA PHE A 86 -6.90 -3.99 -8.73
C PHE A 86 -8.13 -3.61 -9.56
N CYS A 87 -8.58 -2.35 -9.53
CA CYS A 87 -9.80 -1.95 -10.21
C CYS A 87 -9.49 -1.09 -11.45
N GLU A 88 -9.89 -1.55 -12.63
CA GLU A 88 -9.80 -0.76 -13.87
C GLU A 88 -10.89 0.31 -13.88
N PRO A 89 -10.54 1.61 -14.01
CA PRO A 89 -11.51 2.71 -14.05
C PRO A 89 -12.58 2.49 -15.11
N ARG A 90 -13.84 2.84 -14.80
CA ARG A 90 -15.02 2.72 -15.67
C ARG A 90 -15.42 1.29 -16.06
N GLN A 91 -14.72 0.28 -15.59
CA GLN A 91 -14.98 -1.12 -15.90
C GLN A 91 -15.30 -1.93 -14.65
N ASP A 92 -14.44 -1.79 -13.64
CA ASP A 92 -14.58 -2.56 -12.41
C ASP A 92 -15.44 -1.86 -11.37
N HIS A 93 -15.81 -2.62 -10.36
CA HIS A 93 -16.65 -2.17 -9.26
C HIS A 93 -16.08 -2.67 -7.95
N ILE A 94 -16.19 -1.86 -6.91
CA ILE A 94 -16.07 -2.35 -5.54
C ILE A 94 -17.46 -2.65 -4.97
N LEU A 95 -17.54 -3.56 -4.03
CA LEU A 95 -18.75 -3.85 -3.27
C LEU A 95 -18.57 -3.34 -1.85
N ILE A 96 -19.53 -2.56 -1.36
CA ILE A 96 -19.57 -2.06 0.00
C ILE A 96 -20.80 -2.56 0.74
N LEU A 97 -20.70 -2.64 2.06
CA LEU A 97 -21.75 -3.15 2.96
C LEU A 97 -22.16 -2.05 3.95
N PRO A 98 -23.02 -1.11 3.56
CA PRO A 98 -23.45 -0.05 4.48
C PRO A 98 -24.26 -0.60 5.69
N PRO A 99 -24.08 0.02 6.89
CA PRO A 99 -23.23 1.16 7.19
C PRO A 99 -21.75 0.77 7.29
N THR A 100 -20.88 1.47 6.55
CA THR A 100 -19.44 1.21 6.51
C THR A 100 -18.65 2.51 6.45
N TYR A 101 -17.32 2.43 6.56
CA TYR A 101 -16.44 3.59 6.49
C TYR A 101 -16.51 4.27 5.12
N GLY A 102 -16.75 5.60 5.11
CA GLY A 102 -17.01 6.35 3.89
C GLY A 102 -15.86 6.41 2.90
N MET A 103 -14.62 6.19 3.34
CA MET A 103 -13.44 6.28 2.46
C MET A 103 -13.39 5.20 1.39
N TYR A 104 -14.11 4.09 1.53
CA TYR A 104 -14.24 3.13 0.44
C TYR A 104 -14.92 3.75 -0.77
N GLN A 105 -16.04 4.45 -0.54
CA GLN A 105 -16.75 5.17 -1.59
C GLN A 105 -15.88 6.28 -2.20
N VAL A 106 -15.28 7.12 -1.35
CA VAL A 106 -14.44 8.24 -1.79
C VAL A 106 -13.26 7.77 -2.65
N SER A 107 -12.57 6.72 -2.24
CA SER A 107 -11.44 6.17 -3.01
C SER A 107 -11.87 5.62 -4.36
N ALA A 108 -13.03 4.97 -4.42
CA ALA A 108 -13.58 4.47 -5.67
C ALA A 108 -13.99 5.62 -6.62
N ASP A 109 -14.66 6.64 -6.09
CA ASP A 109 -15.08 7.82 -6.85
C ASP A 109 -13.88 8.58 -7.44
N ILE A 110 -12.81 8.77 -6.64
CA ILE A 110 -11.55 9.38 -7.10
C ILE A 110 -10.91 8.56 -8.23
N ALA A 111 -11.01 7.24 -8.15
CA ALA A 111 -10.44 6.34 -9.14
C ALA A 111 -11.36 6.08 -10.36
N ASP A 112 -12.55 6.69 -10.42
CA ASP A 112 -13.57 6.44 -11.46
C ASP A 112 -13.96 4.94 -11.55
N VAL A 113 -14.06 4.30 -10.36
CA VAL A 113 -14.45 2.90 -10.19
C VAL A 113 -15.89 2.85 -9.65
N GLY A 114 -16.72 2.02 -10.24
CA GLY A 114 -18.11 1.87 -9.84
C GLY A 114 -18.25 1.32 -8.41
N VAL A 115 -19.33 1.71 -7.72
CA VAL A 115 -19.62 1.19 -6.37
C VAL A 115 -20.97 0.47 -6.38
N ARG A 116 -20.98 -0.74 -5.86
CA ARG A 116 -22.21 -1.52 -5.60
C ARG A 116 -22.39 -1.65 -4.11
N SER A 117 -23.63 -1.46 -3.65
CA SER A 117 -23.98 -1.61 -2.24
C SER A 117 -24.87 -2.82 -2.05
N VAL A 118 -24.57 -3.62 -1.03
CA VAL A 118 -25.43 -4.70 -0.55
C VAL A 118 -25.84 -4.35 0.88
N SER A 119 -27.12 -4.36 1.14
CA SER A 119 -27.65 -4.08 2.48
C SER A 119 -27.23 -5.17 3.46
N LEU A 120 -27.15 -4.78 4.72
CA LEU A 120 -27.00 -5.74 5.80
C LEU A 120 -28.38 -6.15 6.35
N THR A 121 -28.51 -7.40 6.75
CA THR A 121 -29.64 -7.88 7.53
C THR A 121 -29.68 -7.19 8.91
N PRO A 122 -30.80 -7.29 9.68
CA PRO A 122 -30.87 -6.77 11.04
C PRO A 122 -29.77 -7.29 11.98
N ASN A 123 -29.18 -8.44 11.65
CA ASN A 123 -28.07 -9.04 12.40
C ASN A 123 -26.68 -8.67 11.82
N PHE A 124 -26.61 -7.64 11.00
CA PHE A 124 -25.38 -7.17 10.35
C PHE A 124 -24.66 -8.23 9.50
N GLN A 125 -25.38 -9.15 8.90
CA GLN A 125 -24.85 -10.08 7.91
C GLN A 125 -25.17 -9.57 6.49
N PRO A 126 -24.31 -9.82 5.48
CA PRO A 126 -24.66 -9.50 4.09
C PRO A 126 -25.97 -10.16 3.67
N ASP A 127 -26.83 -9.39 3.03
CA ASP A 127 -28.11 -9.88 2.46
C ASP A 127 -27.85 -10.27 0.99
N VAL A 128 -27.40 -11.53 0.77
CA VAL A 128 -26.97 -12.10 -0.52
C VAL A 128 -27.78 -13.31 -0.90
#